data_9b975bbc53265fbd2faedaf5b4427815
#
_entry.id   9b975bbc53265fbd2faedaf5b4427815
#
_cell.length_a   1.000
_cell.length_b   1.000
_cell.length_c   1.000
_cell.angle_alpha   90.00
_cell.angle_beta   90.00
_cell.angle_gamma   90.00
#
_symmetry.space_group_name_H-M   'P 1'
#
loop_
_entity.id
_entity.type
_entity.pdbx_description
1 polymer ?
#
loop_
_entity_poly.entity_id
_entity_poly.type
_entity_poly.pdbx_seq_one_letter_code
_entity_poly.pdbx_strand_id
1 'polypeptide(L)' 'MSLQHQKWLTLVQEKMKHKNWSKSDLAQVCGVSPAMIARLLKEGHGSDDFKLTVSKKLGIREPWEQFKNN' A
#
# COMPACT_ATOMS: atom_id res chain seq x y z
N MET A 1 12.73 0.43 -8.12
CA MET A 1 12.03 0.70 -6.85
C MET A 1 13.07 0.79 -5.75
N SER A 2 12.96 1.77 -4.87
CA SER A 2 13.93 1.96 -3.80
C SER A 2 13.75 0.92 -2.68
N LEU A 3 14.78 0.76 -1.85
CA LEU A 3 14.71 -0.14 -0.71
C LEU A 3 13.63 0.30 0.28
N GLN A 4 13.50 1.62 0.51
CA GLN A 4 12.47 2.14 1.40
C GLN A 4 11.07 1.86 0.86
N HIS A 5 10.89 1.99 -0.45
CA HIS A 5 9.63 1.68 -1.10
C HIS A 5 9.28 0.20 -0.92
N GLN A 6 10.28 -0.69 -1.07
CA GLN A 6 10.07 -2.11 -0.86
C GLN A 6 9.66 -2.42 0.58
N LYS A 7 10.25 -1.72 1.55
CA LYS A 7 9.88 -1.87 2.95
C LYS A 7 8.42 -1.49 3.17
N TRP A 8 7.97 -0.40 2.54
CA TRP A 8 6.59 0.01 2.65
C TRP A 8 5.64 -1.05 2.06
N LEU A 9 5.99 -1.59 0.89
CA LEU A 9 5.16 -2.63 0.26
C LEU A 9 5.09 -3.88 1.14
N THR A 10 6.18 -4.23 1.81
CA THR A 10 6.18 -5.34 2.76
C THR A 10 5.23 -5.06 3.91
N LEU A 11 5.25 -3.84 4.46
CA LEU A 11 4.34 -3.46 5.52
C LEU A 11 2.88 -3.54 5.05
N VAL A 12 2.60 -3.09 3.84
CA VAL A 12 1.26 -3.18 3.27
C VAL A 12 0.78 -4.62 3.25
N GLN A 13 1.62 -5.53 2.76
CA GLN A 13 1.26 -6.94 2.67
C GLN A 13 1.08 -7.57 4.05
N GLU A 14 1.94 -7.22 5.01
CA GLU A 14 1.82 -7.71 6.37
C GLU A 14 0.53 -7.25 7.02
N LYS A 15 0.17 -5.98 6.85
CA LYS A 15 -1.07 -5.44 7.42
C LYS A 15 -2.30 -6.07 6.78
N MET A 16 -2.25 -6.31 5.46
CA MET A 16 -3.34 -7.01 4.78
C MET A 16 -3.52 -8.41 5.37
N LYS A 17 -2.43 -9.11 5.60
CA LYS A 17 -2.46 -10.45 6.16
C LYS A 17 -3.04 -10.43 7.58
N HIS A 18 -2.64 -9.46 8.39
CA HIS A 18 -3.16 -9.29 9.75
C HIS A 18 -4.66 -9.07 9.77
N LYS A 19 -5.16 -8.29 8.80
CA LYS A 19 -6.59 -8.00 8.70
C LYS A 19 -7.34 -9.08 7.93
N ASN A 20 -6.61 -10.04 7.37
CA ASN A 20 -7.17 -11.10 6.54
C ASN A 20 -7.89 -10.52 5.32
N TRP A 21 -7.31 -9.48 4.73
CA TRP A 21 -7.85 -8.80 3.55
C TRP A 21 -7.17 -9.30 2.28
N SER A 22 -7.99 -9.54 1.26
CA SER A 22 -7.49 -9.81 -0.10
C SER A 22 -7.23 -8.47 -0.80
N LYS A 23 -6.65 -8.54 -2.01
CA LYS A 23 -6.47 -7.35 -2.84
C LYS A 23 -7.81 -6.68 -3.14
N SER A 24 -8.85 -7.48 -3.37
CA SER A 24 -10.20 -6.95 -3.59
C SER A 24 -10.73 -6.23 -2.36
N ASP A 25 -10.49 -6.77 -1.18
CA ASP A 25 -10.92 -6.12 0.06
C ASP A 25 -10.24 -4.77 0.23
N LEU A 26 -8.94 -4.71 0.03
CA LEU A 26 -8.20 -3.45 0.13
C LEU A 26 -8.67 -2.45 -0.92
N ALA A 27 -8.91 -2.92 -2.14
CA ALA A 27 -9.40 -2.05 -3.21
C ALA A 27 -10.75 -1.44 -2.84
N GLN A 28 -11.63 -2.24 -2.27
CA GLN A 28 -12.95 -1.79 -1.86
C GLN A 28 -12.87 -0.72 -0.78
N VAL A 29 -12.01 -0.94 0.21
CA VAL A 29 -11.81 0.00 1.31
C VAL A 29 -11.21 1.31 0.81
N CYS A 30 -10.32 1.25 -0.16
CA CYS A 30 -9.66 2.44 -0.72
C CYS A 30 -10.50 3.11 -1.82
N GLY A 31 -11.56 2.46 -2.29
CA GLY A 31 -12.39 3.02 -3.36
C GLY A 31 -11.74 2.96 -4.73
N VAL A 32 -10.93 1.94 -4.98
CA VAL A 32 -10.23 1.77 -6.26
C VAL A 32 -10.49 0.36 -6.79
N SER A 33 -10.01 0.08 -8.00
CA SER A 33 -10.17 -1.25 -8.59
C SER A 33 -9.14 -2.22 -8.04
N PRO A 34 -9.44 -3.54 -8.01
CA PRO A 34 -8.45 -4.54 -7.62
C PRO A 34 -7.20 -4.52 -8.49
N ALA A 35 -7.34 -4.15 -9.77
CA ALA A 35 -6.20 -4.04 -10.67
C ALA A 35 -5.21 -2.98 -10.20
N MET A 36 -5.70 -1.87 -9.66
CA MET A 36 -4.83 -0.81 -9.12
C MET A 36 -4.03 -1.32 -7.92
N ILE A 37 -4.67 -2.10 -7.05
CA ILE A 37 -3.99 -2.69 -5.90
C ILE A 37 -2.93 -3.70 -6.38
N ALA A 38 -3.27 -4.53 -7.35
CA ALA A 38 -2.33 -5.51 -7.90
C ALA A 38 -1.09 -4.82 -8.47
N ARG A 39 -1.27 -3.73 -9.21
CA ARG A 39 -0.15 -2.98 -9.77
C ARG A 39 0.68 -2.31 -8.67
N LEU A 40 0.02 -1.81 -7.64
CA LEU A 40 0.72 -1.22 -6.51
C LEU A 40 1.63 -2.26 -5.84
N LEU A 41 1.10 -3.45 -5.57
CA LEU A 41 1.85 -4.49 -4.85
C LEU A 41 2.95 -5.09 -5.71
N LYS A 42 2.72 -5.21 -7.02
CA LYS A 42 3.69 -5.82 -7.92
C LYS A 42 4.77 -4.85 -8.38
N GLU A 43 4.37 -3.62 -8.74
CA GLU A 43 5.26 -2.67 -9.38
C GLU A 43 5.53 -1.43 -8.54
N GLY A 44 4.83 -1.27 -7.43
CA GLY A 44 4.92 -0.06 -6.62
C GLY A 44 4.30 1.14 -7.31
N HIS A 45 3.42 0.90 -8.28
CA HIS A 45 2.84 1.96 -9.09
C HIS A 45 1.66 2.62 -8.39
N GLY A 46 1.65 3.94 -8.36
CA GLY A 46 0.57 4.71 -7.76
C GLY A 46 1.06 6.09 -7.33
N SER A 47 0.13 7.02 -7.20
CA SER A 47 0.45 8.36 -6.72
C SER A 47 0.76 8.36 -5.22
N ASP A 48 1.40 9.42 -4.75
CA ASP A 48 1.67 9.59 -3.32
C ASP A 48 0.36 9.61 -2.53
N ASP A 49 -0.66 10.30 -3.05
CA ASP A 49 -1.96 10.37 -2.38
C ASP A 49 -2.60 8.99 -2.25
N PHE A 50 -2.50 8.17 -3.29
CA PHE A 50 -3.03 6.82 -3.25
C PHE A 50 -2.32 5.99 -2.19
N LYS A 51 -0.99 6.06 -2.16
CA LYS A 51 -0.20 5.32 -1.18
C LYS A 51 -0.47 5.79 0.24
N LEU A 52 -0.69 7.08 0.41
CA LEU A 52 -1.06 7.64 1.71
C LEU A 52 -2.42 7.10 2.18
N THR A 53 -3.38 7.02 1.26
CA THR A 53 -4.70 6.46 1.56
C THR A 53 -4.58 4.99 1.96
N VAL A 54 -3.78 4.22 1.22
CA VAL A 54 -3.55 2.81 1.55
C VAL A 54 -2.96 2.68 2.95
N SER A 55 -1.97 3.52 3.27
CA SER A 55 -1.34 3.50 4.59
C SER A 55 -2.35 3.78 5.70
N LYS A 56 -3.21 4.77 5.50
CA LYS A 56 -4.22 5.12 6.50
C LYS A 56 -5.22 4.00 6.72
N LYS A 57 -5.67 3.37 5.64
CA LYS A 57 -6.66 2.29 5.73
C LYS A 57 -6.09 1.05 6.40
N LEU A 58 -4.79 0.83 6.26
CA LEU A 58 -4.12 -0.32 6.86
C LEU A 58 -3.57 -0.04 8.25
N GLY A 59 -3.65 1.21 8.71
CA GLY A 59 -3.12 1.58 10.02
C GLY A 59 -1.61 1.64 10.07
N ILE A 60 -0.97 1.88 8.95
CA ILE A 60 0.47 2.10 8.92
C ILE A 60 0.75 3.48 9.49
N ARG A 61 1.47 3.54 10.59
CA ARG A 61 1.69 4.80 11.32
C ARG A 61 2.76 5.67 10.70
N GLU A 62 3.77 5.05 10.09
CA GLU A 62 4.85 5.79 9.47
C GLU A 62 4.32 6.54 8.24
N PRO A 63 4.59 7.86 8.12
CA PRO A 63 4.13 8.60 6.95
C PRO A 63 4.78 8.07 5.68
N TRP A 64 4.02 8.07 4.59
CA TRP A 64 4.53 7.61 3.31
C TRP A 64 5.80 8.34 2.89
N GLU A 65 5.93 9.62 3.26
CA GLU A 65 7.10 10.43 2.91
C GLU A 65 8.41 9.81 3.38
N GLN A 66 8.38 9.03 4.47
CA GLN A 66 9.58 8.34 4.96
C GLN A 66 10.05 7.25 4.01
N PHE A 67 9.15 6.72 3.20
CA PHE A 67 9.47 5.59 2.32
C PHE A 67 9.80 6.04 0.90
N LYS A 68 9.35 7.22 0.49
CA LYS A 68 9.58 7.65 -0.90
C LYS A 68 10.95 8.29 -1.09
N ASN A 69 11.58 8.74 -0.02
CA ASN A 69 12.93 9.32 -0.06
C ASN A 69 13.93 8.29 0.40
N ASN A 70 14.82 7.93 -0.49
CA ASN A 70 15.79 6.91 -0.16
C ASN A 70 17.07 7.36 0.25
#